data_9d4486430cf00312729255eebd92f9c7
#
_entry.id   9d4486430cf00312729255eebd92f9c7
#
_cell.length_a   1.000
_cell.length_b   1.000
_cell.length_c   1.000
_cell.angle_alpha   90.00
_cell.angle_beta   90.00
_cell.angle_gamma   90.00
#
_symmetry.space_group_name_H-M   'P 1'
#
loop_
_entity.id
_entity.type
_entity.pdbx_description
1 polymer ?
#
loop_
_entity_poly.entity_id
_entity_poly.type
_entity_poly.pdbx_seq_one_letter_code
_entity_poly.pdbx_strand_id
1 'polypeptide(L)'
;MNKYCKSSMTIPQLTRSLEKSVAKLQMQLAASRSSQEMSLDSSAAVSTLSRDRSARQKVFMVIGINTAFSSRKRRDSIRETWMPQGKKLMQLEREKGIIVRFMIGQSATSNSILDRAIDSEDAQHKDFLRLEHVEGYHELSAKTKNFFSTAVAKWDAEFYVKVDDDVHVNLGMLASTLARHRSKPRVYIGCMKSGPVLSQRNAKYHEPEYWKFGVEGNNYFRHATGQIYAISKELATYISVNQ
;
A
#
# COMPACT_ATOMS: atom_id res chain seq x y z
N MET A 1 -33.29 -35.62 -37.24
CA MET A 1 -34.08 -34.59 -36.52
C MET A 1 -33.13 -33.80 -35.62
N ASN A 2 -33.14 -32.51 -35.80
CA ASN A 2 -32.20 -31.50 -35.37
C ASN A 2 -31.83 -31.48 -33.89
N LYS A 3 -30.52 -31.48 -33.60
CA LYS A 3 -29.92 -31.03 -32.35
C LYS A 3 -28.97 -29.85 -32.67
N TYR A 4 -29.51 -28.66 -32.78
CA TYR A 4 -28.76 -27.42 -32.67
C TYR A 4 -29.57 -26.44 -31.81
N CYS A 5 -29.49 -26.60 -30.49
CA CYS A 5 -29.87 -25.55 -29.58
C CYS A 5 -28.59 -24.78 -29.23
N LYS A 6 -28.24 -23.74 -30.01
CA LYS A 6 -27.23 -22.78 -29.65
C LYS A 6 -27.78 -21.99 -28.46
N SER A 7 -27.16 -22.18 -27.28
CA SER A 7 -27.39 -21.37 -26.10
C SER A 7 -27.08 -19.90 -26.45
N SER A 8 -28.12 -19.14 -26.69
CA SER A 8 -28.04 -17.68 -26.90
C SER A 8 -27.71 -17.03 -25.54
N MET A 9 -26.53 -16.47 -25.40
CA MET A 9 -26.16 -15.66 -24.26
C MET A 9 -27.12 -14.47 -24.14
N THR A 10 -27.61 -14.22 -22.94
CA THR A 10 -28.42 -13.02 -22.66
C THR A 10 -27.55 -11.76 -22.68
N ILE A 11 -28.12 -10.61 -23.03
CA ILE A 11 -27.41 -9.31 -23.09
C ILE A 11 -26.59 -9.05 -21.81
N PRO A 12 -27.10 -9.29 -20.57
CA PRO A 12 -26.30 -9.12 -19.35
C PRO A 12 -25.09 -10.06 -19.25
N GLN A 13 -25.17 -11.26 -19.84
CA GLN A 13 -24.05 -12.21 -19.86
C GLN A 13 -22.95 -11.78 -20.86
N LEU A 14 -23.38 -11.21 -21.99
CA LEU A 14 -22.47 -10.66 -22.99
C LEU A 14 -21.72 -9.42 -22.43
N THR A 15 -22.45 -8.52 -21.77
CA THR A 15 -21.86 -7.30 -21.15
C THR A 15 -20.82 -7.68 -20.11
N ARG A 16 -21.15 -8.62 -19.21
CA ARG A 16 -20.20 -9.13 -18.21
C ARG A 16 -18.97 -9.82 -18.82
N SER A 17 -19.15 -10.55 -19.92
CA SER A 17 -18.03 -11.17 -20.64
C SER A 17 -17.12 -10.12 -21.27
N LEU A 18 -17.71 -9.06 -21.83
CA LEU A 18 -16.97 -7.95 -22.44
C LEU A 18 -16.18 -7.17 -21.40
N GLU A 19 -16.79 -6.83 -20.26
CA GLU A 19 -16.13 -6.14 -19.15
C GLU A 19 -14.94 -6.93 -18.60
N LYS A 20 -15.07 -8.27 -18.47
CA LYS A 20 -13.94 -9.15 -18.09
C LYS A 20 -12.81 -9.13 -19.10
N SER A 21 -13.15 -9.13 -20.38
CA SER A 21 -12.17 -9.07 -21.46
C SER A 21 -11.45 -7.73 -21.49
N VAL A 22 -12.18 -6.63 -21.27
CA VAL A 22 -11.61 -5.27 -21.18
C VAL A 22 -10.66 -5.16 -19.97
N ALA A 23 -11.08 -5.63 -18.79
CA ALA A 23 -10.22 -5.62 -17.60
C ALA A 23 -8.93 -6.45 -17.80
N LYS A 24 -9.04 -7.62 -18.44
CA LYS A 24 -7.88 -8.46 -18.76
C LYS A 24 -6.94 -7.77 -19.74
N LEU A 25 -7.47 -7.14 -20.77
CA LEU A 25 -6.67 -6.40 -21.75
C LEU A 25 -6.02 -5.16 -21.14
N GLN A 26 -6.69 -4.47 -20.23
CA GLN A 26 -6.12 -3.35 -19.49
C GLN A 26 -4.95 -3.79 -18.61
N MET A 27 -5.08 -4.92 -17.90
CA MET A 27 -3.96 -5.50 -17.14
C MET A 27 -2.78 -5.91 -18.05
N GLN A 28 -3.06 -6.51 -19.19
CA GLN A 28 -2.01 -6.89 -20.16
C GLN A 28 -1.34 -5.66 -20.76
N LEU A 29 -2.11 -4.62 -21.07
CA LEU A 29 -1.58 -3.36 -21.58
C LEU A 29 -0.70 -2.64 -20.56
N ALA A 30 -1.11 -2.63 -19.29
CA ALA A 30 -0.32 -2.08 -18.19
C ALA A 30 0.99 -2.85 -18.00
N ALA A 31 0.94 -4.19 -18.04
CA ALA A 31 2.13 -5.04 -17.98
C ALA A 31 3.07 -4.85 -19.18
N SER A 32 2.52 -4.70 -20.39
CA SER A 32 3.27 -4.42 -21.63
C SER A 32 3.92 -3.03 -21.58
N ARG A 33 3.20 -2.00 -21.13
CA ARG A 33 3.74 -0.65 -21.01
C ARG A 33 4.89 -0.59 -20.00
N SER A 34 4.76 -1.24 -18.85
CA SER A 34 5.84 -1.30 -17.86
C SER A 34 7.08 -2.05 -18.39
N SER A 35 6.89 -3.06 -19.23
CA SER A 35 8.00 -3.76 -19.88
C SER A 35 8.65 -2.94 -21.01
N GLN A 36 7.87 -2.13 -21.71
CA GLN A 36 8.34 -1.29 -22.81
C GLN A 36 9.00 0.00 -22.31
N GLU A 37 8.51 0.59 -21.21
CA GLU A 37 9.15 1.71 -20.53
C GLU A 37 10.50 1.31 -19.92
N MET A 38 10.65 0.07 -19.44
CA MET A 38 11.94 -0.47 -19.00
C MET A 38 12.96 -0.63 -20.14
N SER A 39 12.53 -0.75 -21.39
CA SER A 39 13.43 -0.91 -22.54
C SER A 39 13.68 0.37 -23.34
N LEU A 40 12.80 1.38 -23.26
CA LEU A 40 12.95 2.66 -23.97
C LEU A 40 13.63 3.76 -23.16
N ASP A 41 13.70 3.60 -21.83
CA ASP A 41 14.22 4.62 -20.90
C ASP A 41 15.73 4.58 -20.71
N SER A 42 16.45 3.90 -21.61
CA SER A 42 17.92 3.81 -21.50
C SER A 42 18.68 5.03 -22.02
N SER A 43 18.07 6.01 -22.66
CA SER A 43 18.89 7.08 -23.23
C SER A 43 18.42 8.55 -23.15
N ALA A 44 17.18 8.86 -22.82
CA ALA A 44 16.73 10.26 -22.85
C ALA A 44 16.08 10.78 -21.55
N ALA A 45 15.38 9.96 -20.75
CA ALA A 45 14.75 10.40 -19.49
C ALA A 45 15.67 10.26 -18.27
N VAL A 46 16.82 9.60 -18.41
CA VAL A 46 17.81 9.39 -17.35
C VAL A 46 18.37 10.71 -16.78
N SER A 47 18.38 11.80 -17.53
CA SER A 47 19.01 13.04 -17.08
C SER A 47 18.16 13.92 -16.17
N THR A 48 16.82 13.86 -16.26
CA THR A 48 15.94 14.68 -15.39
C THR A 48 15.43 13.91 -14.17
N LEU A 49 15.04 12.66 -14.32
CA LEU A 49 14.66 11.79 -13.20
C LEU A 49 15.84 11.38 -12.31
N SER A 50 17.06 11.31 -12.87
CA SER A 50 18.26 11.00 -12.09
C SER A 50 18.70 12.16 -11.18
N ARG A 51 18.41 13.42 -11.53
CA ARG A 51 18.70 14.57 -10.66
C ARG A 51 17.80 14.60 -9.42
N ASP A 52 16.53 14.24 -9.54
CA ASP A 52 15.59 14.22 -8.43
C ASP A 52 15.81 12.99 -7.52
N ARG A 53 16.21 11.86 -8.09
CA ARG A 53 16.58 10.65 -7.31
C ARG A 53 17.83 10.84 -6.46
N SER A 54 18.77 11.67 -6.88
CA SER A 54 20.03 11.91 -6.15
C SER A 54 19.84 12.70 -4.84
N ALA A 55 18.71 13.41 -4.67
CA ALA A 55 18.44 14.24 -3.51
C ALA A 55 17.70 13.52 -2.38
N ARG A 56 17.09 12.34 -2.64
CA ARG A 56 16.32 11.62 -1.62
C ARG A 56 17.24 10.84 -0.67
N GLN A 57 16.90 10.90 0.62
CA GLN A 57 17.62 10.15 1.65
C GLN A 57 17.49 8.65 1.40
N LYS A 58 18.62 7.98 1.21
CA LYS A 58 18.70 6.51 1.12
C LYS A 58 18.52 5.91 2.50
N VAL A 59 17.54 4.99 2.63
CA VAL A 59 17.23 4.34 3.90
C VAL A 59 16.96 2.85 3.68
N PHE A 60 17.03 2.07 4.74
CA PHE A 60 16.77 0.63 4.65
C PHE A 60 15.28 0.34 4.57
N MET A 61 14.46 0.91 5.47
CA MET A 61 13.02 0.72 5.43
C MET A 61 12.25 1.92 5.97
N VAL A 62 11.06 2.13 5.40
CA VAL A 62 10.07 3.09 5.88
C VAL A 62 8.86 2.33 6.40
N ILE A 63 8.50 2.54 7.65
CA ILE A 63 7.35 1.94 8.31
C ILE A 63 6.25 3.00 8.46
N GLY A 64 5.10 2.77 7.81
CA GLY A 64 3.90 3.56 7.97
C GLY A 64 2.91 2.84 8.88
N ILE A 65 2.62 3.43 10.04
CA ILE A 65 1.64 2.93 10.99
C ILE A 65 0.30 3.56 10.65
N ASN A 66 -0.63 2.74 10.17
CA ASN A 66 -1.96 3.21 9.81
C ASN A 66 -2.77 3.56 11.06
N THR A 67 -3.11 4.82 11.21
CA THR A 67 -3.85 5.31 12.38
C THR A 67 -5.03 6.20 11.96
N ALA A 68 -5.94 6.49 12.88
CA ALA A 68 -7.08 7.38 12.70
C ALA A 68 -7.03 8.54 13.70
N PHE A 69 -7.81 9.60 13.47
CA PHE A 69 -7.92 10.74 14.39
C PHE A 69 -8.25 10.31 15.82
N SER A 70 -9.18 9.37 15.97
CA SER A 70 -9.64 8.85 17.27
C SER A 70 -8.64 7.93 17.98
N SER A 71 -7.57 7.48 17.30
CA SER A 71 -6.65 6.44 17.79
C SER A 71 -5.53 6.97 18.70
N ARG A 72 -5.68 8.13 19.35
CA ARG A 72 -4.64 8.73 20.20
C ARG A 72 -4.07 7.75 21.23
N LYS A 73 -4.92 7.02 21.93
CA LYS A 73 -4.49 6.03 22.93
C LYS A 73 -3.62 4.91 22.34
N ARG A 74 -3.94 4.46 21.11
CA ARG A 74 -3.14 3.44 20.43
C ARG A 74 -1.77 3.99 20.02
N ARG A 75 -1.71 5.22 19.50
CA ARG A 75 -0.43 5.87 19.19
C ARG A 75 0.44 6.04 20.42
N ASP A 76 -0.13 6.48 21.54
CA ASP A 76 0.62 6.63 22.79
C ASP A 76 1.13 5.26 23.28
N SER A 77 0.31 4.21 23.22
CA SER A 77 0.73 2.84 23.56
C SER A 77 1.88 2.34 22.66
N ILE A 78 1.86 2.64 21.38
CA ILE A 78 2.95 2.30 20.44
C ILE A 78 4.24 3.02 20.81
N ARG A 79 4.18 4.31 21.14
CA ARG A 79 5.32 5.12 21.60
C ARG A 79 5.90 4.61 22.91
N GLU A 80 5.06 4.13 23.83
CA GLU A 80 5.47 3.58 25.11
C GLU A 80 6.07 2.17 25.03
N THR A 81 5.76 1.43 23.96
CA THR A 81 6.14 0.02 23.86
C THR A 81 7.27 -0.26 22.87
N TRP A 82 7.05 -0.07 21.58
CA TRP A 82 8.01 -0.54 20.57
C TRP A 82 8.55 0.54 19.63
N MET A 83 7.92 1.70 19.52
CA MET A 83 8.38 2.80 18.68
C MET A 83 9.33 3.72 19.50
N PRO A 84 10.61 3.82 19.13
CA PRO A 84 11.52 4.77 19.80
C PRO A 84 11.02 6.20 19.68
N GLN A 85 11.31 7.03 20.68
CA GLN A 85 10.86 8.41 20.75
C GLN A 85 12.03 9.40 20.77
N GLY A 86 11.79 10.62 20.28
CA GLY A 86 12.72 11.75 20.36
C GLY A 86 14.09 11.42 19.79
N LYS A 87 15.14 11.61 20.57
CA LYS A 87 16.54 11.37 20.13
C LYS A 87 16.78 9.94 19.67
N LYS A 88 16.14 8.94 20.31
CA LYS A 88 16.29 7.52 19.92
C LYS A 88 15.66 7.23 18.54
N LEU A 89 14.55 7.88 18.21
CA LEU A 89 13.94 7.78 16.89
C LEU A 89 14.85 8.38 15.82
N MET A 90 15.40 9.57 16.04
CA MET A 90 16.36 10.20 15.12
C MET A 90 17.65 9.39 14.97
N GLN A 91 18.12 8.76 16.04
CA GLN A 91 19.28 7.87 15.99
C GLN A 91 18.99 6.62 15.14
N LEU A 92 17.81 5.99 15.31
CA LEU A 92 17.36 4.85 14.50
C LEU A 92 17.33 5.20 13.01
N GLU A 93 16.80 6.38 12.68
CA GLU A 93 16.74 6.87 11.30
C GLU A 93 18.15 7.08 10.72
N ARG A 94 19.02 7.75 11.45
CA ARG A 94 20.37 8.10 10.98
C ARG A 94 21.30 6.90 10.90
N GLU A 95 21.31 6.03 11.92
CA GLU A 95 22.28 4.95 12.04
C GLU A 95 21.84 3.65 11.38
N LYS A 96 20.54 3.37 11.40
CA LYS A 96 19.97 2.13 10.85
C LYS A 96 19.18 2.33 9.56
N GLY A 97 18.92 3.57 9.18
CA GLY A 97 18.10 3.87 8.01
C GLY A 97 16.67 3.34 8.17
N ILE A 98 16.14 3.33 9.39
CA ILE A 98 14.78 2.86 9.69
C ILE A 98 13.91 4.06 10.05
N ILE A 99 12.97 4.38 9.22
CA ILE A 99 12.00 5.47 9.42
C ILE A 99 10.69 4.88 9.91
N VAL A 100 10.13 5.42 10.98
CA VAL A 100 8.82 5.02 11.52
C VAL A 100 7.94 6.25 11.63
N ARG A 101 6.75 6.22 11.00
CA ARG A 101 5.79 7.33 11.03
C ARG A 101 4.36 6.82 11.16
N PHE A 102 3.55 7.53 11.94
CA PHE A 102 2.10 7.39 11.88
C PHE A 102 1.59 8.03 10.59
N MET A 103 0.93 7.27 9.74
CA MET A 103 0.35 7.80 8.51
C MET A 103 -1.10 8.18 8.73
N ILE A 104 -1.43 9.43 8.44
CA ILE A 104 -2.77 10.00 8.60
C ILE A 104 -3.05 11.03 7.51
N GLY A 105 -4.27 11.00 6.99
CA GLY A 105 -4.77 11.96 6.03
C GLY A 105 -5.27 13.25 6.67
N GLN A 106 -6.22 13.87 6.01
CA GLN A 106 -6.89 15.10 6.43
C GLN A 106 -8.36 14.81 6.73
N SER A 107 -8.99 15.65 7.54
CA SER A 107 -10.43 15.57 7.72
C SER A 107 -11.16 16.12 6.48
N ALA A 108 -12.43 15.72 6.30
CA ALA A 108 -13.25 16.22 5.20
C ALA A 108 -13.50 17.74 5.27
N THR A 109 -13.34 18.36 6.44
CA THR A 109 -13.50 19.78 6.65
C THR A 109 -12.14 20.42 6.92
N SER A 110 -11.71 21.34 6.08
CA SER A 110 -10.46 22.08 6.26
C SER A 110 -10.39 22.78 7.62
N ASN A 111 -9.20 22.74 8.25
CA ASN A 111 -8.95 23.32 9.57
C ASN A 111 -9.84 22.79 10.70
N SER A 112 -10.27 21.54 10.61
CA SER A 112 -11.10 20.93 11.65
C SER A 112 -10.37 20.85 12.99
N ILE A 113 -11.13 20.68 14.07
CA ILE A 113 -10.59 20.43 15.41
C ILE A 113 -9.70 19.16 15.38
N LEU A 114 -10.07 18.18 14.55
CA LEU A 114 -9.33 16.92 14.39
C LEU A 114 -7.95 17.15 13.78
N ASP A 115 -7.85 17.94 12.71
CA ASP A 115 -6.56 18.26 12.07
C ASP A 115 -5.66 19.02 13.03
N ARG A 116 -6.19 20.05 13.72
CA ARG A 116 -5.43 20.80 14.74
C ARG A 116 -4.94 19.94 15.89
N ALA A 117 -5.72 18.93 16.31
CA ALA A 117 -5.29 18.00 17.33
C ALA A 117 -4.10 17.15 16.88
N ILE A 118 -4.11 16.67 15.63
CA ILE A 118 -2.98 15.95 15.06
C ILE A 118 -1.76 16.87 14.89
N ASP A 119 -1.94 18.10 14.40
CA ASP A 119 -0.84 19.05 14.22
C ASP A 119 -0.18 19.40 15.56
N SER A 120 -0.98 19.56 16.63
CA SER A 120 -0.47 19.73 18.01
C SER A 120 0.31 18.50 18.50
N GLU A 121 -0.20 17.30 18.21
CA GLU A 121 0.46 16.04 18.55
C GLU A 121 1.78 15.89 17.77
N ASP A 122 1.79 16.21 16.46
CA ASP A 122 2.99 16.15 15.63
C ASP A 122 4.04 17.20 16.04
N ALA A 123 3.61 18.38 16.46
CA ALA A 123 4.52 19.38 16.99
C ALA A 123 5.29 18.87 18.22
N GLN A 124 4.66 18.01 19.04
CA GLN A 124 5.25 17.42 20.23
C GLN A 124 6.16 16.22 19.91
N HIS A 125 5.72 15.30 19.03
CA HIS A 125 6.37 14.00 18.83
C HIS A 125 7.18 13.93 17.54
N LYS A 126 6.82 14.71 16.51
CA LYS A 126 7.45 14.76 15.15
C LYS A 126 7.53 13.39 14.48
N ASP A 127 6.46 12.61 14.64
CA ASP A 127 6.40 11.22 14.20
C ASP A 127 5.26 10.91 13.24
N PHE A 128 4.64 11.94 12.64
CA PHE A 128 3.60 11.77 11.64
C PHE A 128 4.09 11.89 10.20
N LEU A 129 3.40 11.22 9.30
CA LEU A 129 3.42 11.42 7.87
C LEU A 129 2.01 11.83 7.43
N ARG A 130 1.83 13.12 7.13
CA ARG A 130 0.56 13.65 6.60
C ARG A 130 0.42 13.22 5.14
N LEU A 131 -0.74 12.64 4.81
CA LEU A 131 -1.08 12.18 3.47
C LEU A 131 -2.08 13.14 2.82
N GLU A 132 -1.96 13.36 1.52
CA GLU A 132 -2.96 14.05 0.71
C GLU A 132 -4.16 13.14 0.46
N HIS A 133 -4.92 12.87 1.52
CA HIS A 133 -6.02 11.92 1.54
C HIS A 133 -7.06 12.33 2.57
N VAL A 134 -8.34 12.28 2.22
CA VAL A 134 -9.43 12.50 3.16
C VAL A 134 -9.73 11.20 3.90
N GLU A 135 -9.67 11.22 5.23
CA GLU A 135 -9.92 10.04 6.05
C GLU A 135 -11.37 9.58 5.96
N GLY A 136 -11.58 8.29 5.68
CA GLY A 136 -12.87 7.64 5.62
C GLY A 136 -12.77 6.13 5.83
N TYR A 137 -13.82 5.53 6.38
CA TYR A 137 -13.81 4.09 6.69
C TYR A 137 -13.63 3.20 5.46
N HIS A 138 -14.18 3.61 4.33
CA HIS A 138 -14.10 2.85 3.06
C HIS A 138 -12.85 3.17 2.24
N GLU A 139 -12.00 4.08 2.72
CA GLU A 139 -10.86 4.62 1.96
C GLU A 139 -9.51 4.01 2.38
N LEU A 140 -9.52 2.89 3.11
CA LEU A 140 -8.28 2.28 3.63
C LEU A 140 -7.31 1.84 2.54
N SER A 141 -7.82 1.37 1.40
CA SER A 141 -6.99 0.98 0.25
C SER A 141 -6.36 2.21 -0.42
N ALA A 142 -7.14 3.27 -0.61
CA ALA A 142 -6.66 4.55 -1.13
C ALA A 142 -5.62 5.18 -0.20
N LYS A 143 -5.87 5.18 1.12
CA LYS A 143 -4.91 5.64 2.12
C LYS A 143 -3.59 4.88 2.05
N THR A 144 -3.64 3.56 1.93
CA THR A 144 -2.44 2.72 1.82
C THR A 144 -1.67 3.02 0.54
N LYS A 145 -2.36 3.20 -0.58
CA LYS A 145 -1.77 3.59 -1.86
C LYS A 145 -1.08 4.95 -1.76
N ASN A 146 -1.77 5.94 -1.19
CA ASN A 146 -1.21 7.27 -0.92
C ASN A 146 0.02 7.23 -0.01
N PHE A 147 0.02 6.34 1.00
CA PHE A 147 1.20 6.13 1.83
C PHE A 147 2.40 5.69 1.00
N PHE A 148 2.26 4.66 0.18
CA PHE A 148 3.38 4.18 -0.64
C PHE A 148 3.89 5.27 -1.59
N SER A 149 3.01 6.00 -2.24
CA SER A 149 3.38 7.10 -3.14
C SER A 149 4.12 8.21 -2.41
N THR A 150 3.59 8.66 -1.29
CA THR A 150 4.21 9.72 -0.47
C THR A 150 5.56 9.26 0.09
N ALA A 151 5.65 8.01 0.55
CA ALA A 151 6.89 7.47 1.10
C ALA A 151 7.97 7.30 0.02
N VAL A 152 7.62 6.82 -1.18
CA VAL A 152 8.53 6.72 -2.33
C VAL A 152 9.01 8.11 -2.78
N ALA A 153 8.15 9.12 -2.75
CA ALA A 153 8.53 10.49 -3.10
C ALA A 153 9.51 11.10 -2.09
N LYS A 154 9.38 10.79 -0.78
CA LYS A 154 10.22 11.35 0.29
C LYS A 154 11.52 10.60 0.52
N TRP A 155 11.51 9.28 0.46
CA TRP A 155 12.66 8.45 0.82
C TRP A 155 12.98 7.42 -0.25
N ASP A 156 14.26 7.18 -0.46
CA ASP A 156 14.76 6.09 -1.29
C ASP A 156 15.01 4.86 -0.41
N ALA A 157 13.92 4.14 -0.06
CA ALA A 157 13.99 2.97 0.82
C ALA A 157 14.10 1.66 0.02
N GLU A 158 14.78 0.66 0.60
CA GLU A 158 14.80 -0.69 0.04
C GLU A 158 13.45 -1.41 0.26
N PHE A 159 12.80 -1.13 1.40
CA PHE A 159 11.50 -1.70 1.76
C PHE A 159 10.55 -0.64 2.31
N TYR A 160 9.27 -0.83 2.02
CA TYR A 160 8.17 -0.05 2.58
C TYR A 160 7.23 -0.98 3.32
N VAL A 161 6.92 -0.66 4.57
CA VAL A 161 6.17 -1.52 5.48
C VAL A 161 4.90 -0.81 5.92
N LYS A 162 3.76 -1.44 5.73
CA LYS A 162 2.47 -1.01 6.29
C LYS A 162 2.20 -1.79 7.56
N VAL A 163 1.81 -1.10 8.62
CA VAL A 163 1.44 -1.67 9.92
C VAL A 163 0.14 -1.03 10.40
N ASP A 164 -0.75 -1.79 11.04
CA ASP A 164 -1.91 -1.23 11.73
C ASP A 164 -1.56 -0.76 13.16
N ASP A 165 -2.31 0.19 13.72
CA ASP A 165 -2.03 0.80 15.03
C ASP A 165 -2.39 -0.08 16.25
N ASP A 166 -2.79 -1.32 16.01
CA ASP A 166 -3.03 -2.36 17.02
C ASP A 166 -2.03 -3.53 16.95
N VAL A 167 -0.91 -3.33 16.27
CA VAL A 167 0.15 -4.34 16.09
C VAL A 167 1.41 -3.94 16.85
N HIS A 168 1.96 -4.88 17.62
CA HIS A 168 3.28 -4.75 18.23
C HIS A 168 4.35 -5.28 17.27
N VAL A 169 5.38 -4.47 16.97
CA VAL A 169 6.45 -4.83 16.03
C VAL A 169 7.77 -4.95 16.72
N ASN A 170 8.42 -6.11 16.56
CA ASN A 170 9.83 -6.25 16.89
C ASN A 170 10.68 -5.71 15.72
N LEU A 171 11.17 -4.48 15.84
CA LEU A 171 11.94 -3.80 14.79
C LEU A 171 13.21 -4.57 14.40
N GLY A 172 13.88 -5.20 15.35
CA GLY A 172 15.09 -5.99 15.08
C GLY A 172 14.81 -7.23 14.25
N MET A 173 13.76 -7.97 14.61
CA MET A 173 13.32 -9.14 13.85
C MET A 173 12.80 -8.77 12.46
N LEU A 174 12.05 -7.70 12.35
CA LEU A 174 11.57 -7.18 11.07
C LEU A 174 12.76 -6.81 10.18
N ALA A 175 13.71 -6.02 10.69
CA ALA A 175 14.92 -5.62 9.96
C ALA A 175 15.72 -6.84 9.50
N SER A 176 15.96 -7.81 10.38
CA SER A 176 16.70 -9.04 10.06
C SER A 176 15.97 -9.88 9.00
N THR A 177 14.64 -9.92 9.05
CA THR A 177 13.84 -10.65 8.06
C THR A 177 13.93 -9.98 6.69
N LEU A 178 13.76 -8.67 6.61
CA LEU A 178 13.84 -7.94 5.34
C LEU A 178 15.24 -7.95 4.75
N ALA A 179 16.29 -7.87 5.59
CA ALA A 179 17.68 -7.92 5.13
C ALA A 179 18.01 -9.19 4.34
N ARG A 180 17.43 -10.35 4.70
CA ARG A 180 17.59 -11.61 3.95
C ARG A 180 16.96 -11.61 2.55
N HIS A 181 16.16 -10.60 2.25
CA HIS A 181 15.47 -10.49 0.96
C HIS A 181 15.97 -9.32 0.09
N ARG A 182 17.04 -8.63 0.49
CA ARG A 182 17.61 -7.48 -0.24
C ARG A 182 17.95 -7.76 -1.70
N SER A 183 18.44 -8.96 -1.98
CA SER A 183 18.85 -9.36 -3.33
C SER A 183 17.68 -9.82 -4.21
N LYS A 184 16.48 -9.93 -3.67
CA LYS A 184 15.32 -10.43 -4.41
C LYS A 184 14.51 -9.26 -4.98
N PRO A 185 14.23 -9.25 -6.29
CA PRO A 185 13.35 -8.26 -6.88
C PRO A 185 11.89 -8.52 -6.49
N ARG A 186 11.09 -7.45 -6.44
CA ARG A 186 9.62 -7.51 -6.28
C ARG A 186 9.16 -8.37 -5.10
N VAL A 187 9.69 -8.07 -3.93
CA VAL A 187 9.37 -8.76 -2.68
C VAL A 187 8.05 -8.26 -2.11
N TYR A 188 7.18 -9.19 -1.73
CA TYR A 188 5.96 -8.95 -0.96
C TYR A 188 5.89 -9.95 0.17
N ILE A 189 6.06 -9.50 1.41
CA ILE A 189 6.18 -10.34 2.61
C ILE A 189 5.11 -9.94 3.63
N GLY A 190 4.42 -10.91 4.17
CA GLY A 190 3.44 -10.76 5.24
C GLY A 190 2.86 -12.13 5.62
N CYS A 191 1.83 -12.12 6.45
CA CYS A 191 1.03 -13.33 6.69
C CYS A 191 0.16 -13.58 5.46
N MET A 192 0.66 -14.40 4.53
CA MET A 192 0.03 -14.64 3.24
C MET A 192 -1.18 -15.55 3.38
N LYS A 193 -2.30 -15.11 2.85
CA LYS A 193 -3.56 -15.86 2.78
C LYS A 193 -4.14 -15.88 1.38
N SER A 194 -5.05 -16.80 1.16
CA SER A 194 -5.96 -16.92 0.04
C SER A 194 -7.28 -17.47 0.58
N GLY A 195 -8.36 -17.31 -0.13
CA GLY A 195 -9.66 -17.81 0.32
C GLY A 195 -10.79 -17.36 -0.60
N PRO A 196 -12.02 -17.83 -0.33
CA PRO A 196 -13.17 -17.48 -1.15
C PRO A 196 -13.46 -15.99 -1.08
N VAL A 197 -13.82 -15.42 -2.22
CA VAL A 197 -14.33 -14.05 -2.31
C VAL A 197 -15.71 -13.99 -1.70
N LEU A 198 -15.93 -13.03 -0.80
CA LEU A 198 -17.19 -12.89 -0.07
C LEU A 198 -18.21 -12.15 -0.93
N SER A 199 -18.91 -12.91 -1.79
CA SER A 199 -19.93 -12.39 -2.71
C SER A 199 -21.29 -12.13 -2.06
N GLN A 200 -21.52 -12.61 -0.83
CA GLN A 200 -22.80 -12.45 -0.12
C GLN A 200 -22.93 -11.03 0.44
N ARG A 201 -24.00 -10.32 0.09
CA ARG A 201 -24.25 -8.92 0.50
C ARG A 201 -24.31 -8.69 2.02
N ASN A 202 -24.69 -9.70 2.78
CA ASN A 202 -24.76 -9.66 4.24
C ASN A 202 -23.45 -10.04 4.95
N ALA A 203 -22.42 -10.43 4.20
CA ALA A 203 -21.12 -10.74 4.79
C ALA A 203 -20.45 -9.44 5.29
N LYS A 204 -19.83 -9.50 6.49
CA LYS A 204 -19.14 -8.36 7.12
C LYS A 204 -18.08 -7.71 6.20
N TYR A 205 -17.46 -8.52 5.35
CA TYR A 205 -16.44 -8.07 4.39
C TYR A 205 -16.88 -8.42 2.97
N HIS A 206 -18.14 -8.06 2.64
CA HIS A 206 -18.68 -8.24 1.30
C HIS A 206 -17.78 -7.56 0.26
N GLU A 207 -17.42 -8.30 -0.81
CA GLU A 207 -16.69 -7.79 -1.96
C GLU A 207 -17.67 -7.34 -3.05
N PRO A 208 -17.88 -6.03 -3.24
CA PRO A 208 -18.83 -5.53 -4.24
C PRO A 208 -18.46 -5.94 -5.66
N GLU A 209 -17.18 -6.14 -5.92
CA GLU A 209 -16.64 -6.50 -7.23
C GLU A 209 -16.28 -7.98 -7.34
N TYR A 210 -16.95 -8.85 -6.54
CA TYR A 210 -16.66 -10.29 -6.49
C TYR A 210 -16.60 -10.96 -7.87
N TRP A 211 -17.34 -10.46 -8.83
CA TRP A 211 -17.39 -10.96 -10.21
C TRP A 211 -16.06 -10.76 -10.98
N LYS A 212 -15.19 -9.87 -10.54
CA LYS A 212 -13.85 -9.66 -11.14
C LYS A 212 -12.87 -10.80 -10.85
N PHE A 213 -13.12 -11.62 -9.83
CA PHE A 213 -12.21 -12.69 -9.39
C PHE A 213 -12.35 -14.01 -10.15
N GLY A 214 -13.21 -14.06 -11.19
CA GLY A 214 -13.33 -15.21 -12.09
C GLY A 214 -14.51 -16.14 -11.78
N VAL A 215 -14.74 -17.11 -12.69
CA VAL A 215 -15.86 -18.04 -12.64
C VAL A 215 -15.53 -19.30 -11.83
N GLU A 216 -14.24 -19.71 -11.84
CA GLU A 216 -13.79 -20.89 -11.12
C GLU A 216 -13.41 -20.54 -9.68
N GLY A 217 -14.37 -20.73 -8.77
CA GLY A 217 -14.15 -20.71 -7.35
C GLY A 217 -14.01 -19.36 -6.65
N ASN A 218 -14.07 -18.24 -7.36
CA ASN A 218 -14.05 -16.89 -6.77
C ASN A 218 -13.12 -16.75 -5.54
N ASN A 219 -11.86 -17.10 -5.70
CA ASN A 219 -10.87 -16.97 -4.65
C ASN A 219 -10.07 -15.67 -4.82
N TYR A 220 -9.74 -15.04 -3.69
CA TYR A 220 -8.77 -13.94 -3.68
C TYR A 220 -7.39 -14.46 -4.13
N PHE A 221 -6.68 -13.62 -4.87
CA PHE A 221 -5.26 -13.82 -5.10
C PHE A 221 -4.50 -13.91 -3.77
N ARG A 222 -3.38 -14.59 -3.77
CA ARG A 222 -2.52 -14.64 -2.59
C ARG A 222 -2.10 -13.24 -2.17
N HIS A 223 -2.44 -12.85 -0.95
CA HIS A 223 -2.18 -11.52 -0.41
C HIS A 223 -1.85 -11.60 1.08
N ALA A 224 -1.10 -10.63 1.59
CA ALA A 224 -0.85 -10.50 3.01
C ALA A 224 -2.11 -10.01 3.76
N THR A 225 -2.28 -10.45 5.00
CA THR A 225 -3.26 -9.83 5.90
C THR A 225 -2.92 -8.37 6.12
N GLY A 226 -3.96 -7.53 6.34
CA GLY A 226 -3.79 -6.07 6.45
C GLY A 226 -2.96 -5.60 7.65
N GLN A 227 -2.79 -6.43 8.68
CA GLN A 227 -2.15 -6.03 9.95
C GLN A 227 -0.71 -5.56 9.78
N ILE A 228 0.11 -6.33 9.05
CA ILE A 228 1.49 -5.98 8.75
C ILE A 228 1.95 -6.66 7.45
N TYR A 229 2.57 -5.89 6.58
CA TYR A 229 3.29 -6.43 5.41
C TYR A 229 4.33 -5.45 4.91
N ALA A 230 5.31 -5.98 4.19
CA ALA A 230 6.39 -5.23 3.56
C ALA A 230 6.41 -5.49 2.05
N ILE A 231 6.73 -4.45 1.29
CA ILE A 231 6.98 -4.52 -0.15
C ILE A 231 8.34 -3.93 -0.48
N SER A 232 8.96 -4.44 -1.54
CA SER A 232 10.23 -3.88 -2.04
C SER A 232 10.03 -2.52 -2.71
N LYS A 233 11.13 -1.81 -2.91
CA LYS A 233 11.17 -0.53 -3.62
C LYS A 233 10.48 -0.58 -4.98
N GLU A 234 10.73 -1.64 -5.76
CA GLU A 234 10.17 -1.80 -7.10
C GLU A 234 8.65 -1.87 -7.08
N LEU A 235 8.07 -2.62 -6.13
CA LEU A 235 6.61 -2.70 -5.98
C LEU A 235 6.02 -1.39 -5.48
N ALA A 236 6.67 -0.73 -4.52
CA ALA A 236 6.21 0.57 -4.03
C ALA A 236 6.26 1.64 -5.13
N THR A 237 7.32 1.64 -5.94
CA THR A 237 7.45 2.53 -7.11
C THR A 237 6.37 2.23 -8.15
N TYR A 238 6.11 0.95 -8.42
CA TYR A 238 5.02 0.55 -9.33
C TYR A 238 3.65 1.08 -8.86
N ILE A 239 3.34 0.94 -7.57
CA ILE A 239 2.11 1.50 -6.98
C ILE A 239 2.07 3.02 -7.11
N SER A 240 3.19 3.69 -6.89
CA SER A 240 3.29 5.16 -6.96
C SER A 240 3.03 5.71 -8.37
N VAL A 241 3.44 4.99 -9.41
CA VAL A 241 3.27 5.42 -10.82
C VAL A 241 1.89 5.07 -11.38
N ASN A 242 1.26 4.00 -10.88
CA ASN A 242 -0.02 3.48 -11.38
C ASN A 242 -1.20 3.77 -10.42
N GLN A 243 -1.29 5.00 -9.95
CA GLN A 243 -2.37 5.45 -9.06
C GLN A 243 -3.72 5.59 -9.75
#